data_653073bfa249c9fd4921602208b443d5
#
_entry.id   653073bfa249c9fd4921602208b443d5
#
_cell.length_a   1.000
_cell.length_b   1.000
_cell.length_c   1.000
_cell.angle_alpha   90.00
_cell.angle_beta   90.00
_cell.angle_gamma   90.00
#
_symmetry.space_group_name_H-M   'P 1'
#
loop_
_entity.id
_entity.type
_entity.pdbx_description
1 polymer ?
#
loop_
_entity_poly.entity_id
_entity_poly.type
_entity_poly.pdbx_seq_one_letter_code
_entity_poly.pdbx_strand_id
1 'polypeptide(L)'
;RQEFRIYNYDDKYLRKNFKTLSNGIWITTNSNKSDLRHCDYWINNENFIIERRKKLFNLNHFKLKGNHNAQNLLLAVAAARKIGLSPEEIKDSLSSYKQLPHRLETIHQNNKLEIINDSKATNFDSSIAGINAIKGNPIIISGGRLKSGNAN
;
A
#
# COMPACT_ATOMS: atom_id res chain seq x y z
N ARG A 1 -15.18 24.24 2.86
CA ARG A 1 -14.42 23.01 3.19
C ARG A 1 -13.02 23.17 2.62
N GLN A 2 -12.00 22.99 3.44
CA GLN A 2 -10.63 23.05 2.95
C GLN A 2 -10.33 21.73 2.22
N GLU A 3 -10.16 21.78 0.91
CA GLU A 3 -9.73 20.62 0.12
C GLU A 3 -8.28 20.31 0.42
N PHE A 4 -7.95 19.03 0.56
CA PHE A 4 -6.58 18.56 0.64
C PHE A 4 -6.36 17.40 -0.34
N ARG A 5 -5.14 17.24 -0.79
CA ARG A 5 -4.75 16.24 -1.78
C ARG A 5 -3.61 15.42 -1.22
N ILE A 6 -3.66 14.10 -1.42
CA ILE A 6 -2.62 13.18 -1.01
C ILE A 6 -2.14 12.44 -2.26
N TYR A 7 -0.84 12.41 -2.47
CA TYR A 7 -0.22 11.85 -3.66
C TYR A 7 0.77 10.74 -3.30
N ASN A 8 0.80 9.70 -4.14
CA ASN A 8 1.78 8.64 -4.07
C ASN A 8 3.01 9.02 -4.91
N TYR A 9 4.16 9.24 -4.27
CA TYR A 9 5.42 9.59 -4.94
C TYR A 9 6.03 8.40 -5.70
N ASP A 10 5.62 7.16 -5.38
CA ASP A 10 6.04 5.96 -6.10
C ASP A 10 5.38 5.87 -7.49
N ASP A 11 4.28 6.59 -7.72
CA ASP A 11 3.64 6.72 -9.03
C ASP A 11 4.47 7.62 -9.95
N LYS A 12 4.86 7.07 -11.11
CA LYS A 12 5.74 7.76 -12.07
C LYS A 12 5.11 9.04 -12.65
N TYR A 13 3.80 9.03 -12.89
CA TYR A 13 3.08 10.19 -13.44
C TYR A 13 2.94 11.30 -12.41
N LEU A 14 2.55 10.96 -11.19
CA LEU A 14 2.45 11.93 -10.11
C LEU A 14 3.81 12.53 -9.78
N ARG A 15 4.85 11.70 -9.66
CA ARG A 15 6.22 12.14 -9.39
C ARG A 15 6.75 13.09 -10.47
N LYS A 16 6.48 12.83 -11.75
CA LYS A 16 6.89 13.71 -12.87
C LYS A 16 6.30 15.11 -12.73
N ASN A 17 5.10 15.20 -12.16
CA ASN A 17 4.37 16.46 -11.96
C ASN A 17 4.52 17.04 -10.54
N PHE A 18 5.49 16.55 -9.76
CA PHE A 18 5.69 16.94 -8.35
C PHE A 18 5.71 18.46 -8.14
N LYS A 19 6.42 19.21 -8.99
CA LYS A 19 6.56 20.68 -8.88
C LYS A 19 5.22 21.40 -9.06
N THR A 20 4.36 20.92 -9.94
CA THR A 20 3.02 21.49 -10.20
C THR A 20 2.00 21.07 -9.15
N LEU A 21 2.23 19.92 -8.49
CA LEU A 21 1.37 19.38 -7.44
C LEU A 21 1.88 19.74 -6.03
N SER A 22 2.58 20.85 -5.88
CA SER A 22 3.34 21.24 -4.68
C SER A 22 2.51 21.39 -3.40
N ASN A 23 1.20 21.61 -3.50
CA ASN A 23 0.33 21.84 -2.34
C ASN A 23 -0.29 20.53 -1.78
N GLY A 24 0.22 19.37 -2.15
CA GLY A 24 -0.26 18.07 -1.68
C GLY A 24 0.57 17.50 -0.54
N ILE A 25 -0.01 16.52 0.15
CA ILE A 25 0.68 15.64 1.08
C ILE A 25 1.24 14.49 0.26
N TRP A 26 2.52 14.19 0.39
CA TRP A 26 3.19 13.16 -0.39
C TRP A 26 3.55 11.96 0.47
N ILE A 27 3.28 10.77 -0.04
CA ILE A 27 3.66 9.50 0.60
C ILE A 27 4.61 8.70 -0.30
N THR A 28 5.45 7.87 0.31
CA THR A 28 6.25 6.87 -0.41
C THR A 28 6.48 5.63 0.46
N THR A 29 6.54 4.46 -0.18
CA THR A 29 7.01 3.22 0.44
C THR A 29 8.50 2.97 0.17
N ASN A 30 9.12 3.80 -0.67
CA ASN A 30 10.53 3.70 -0.99
C ASN A 30 11.37 4.35 0.12
N SER A 31 12.36 3.63 0.64
CA SER A 31 13.29 4.12 1.68
C SER A 31 14.49 4.92 1.12
N ASN A 32 14.49 5.23 -0.18
CA ASN A 32 15.59 5.96 -0.80
C ASN A 32 15.66 7.40 -0.27
N LYS A 33 16.81 7.80 0.32
CA LYS A 33 16.99 9.12 0.97
C LYS A 33 16.68 10.32 0.07
N SER A 34 16.87 10.21 -1.23
CA SER A 34 16.55 11.27 -2.19
C SER A 34 15.05 11.53 -2.27
N ASP A 35 14.24 10.48 -2.22
CA ASP A 35 12.79 10.55 -2.35
C ASP A 35 12.14 11.00 -1.04
N LEU A 36 12.71 10.61 0.11
CA LEU A 36 12.19 10.97 1.44
C LEU A 36 12.18 12.48 1.71
N ARG A 37 13.02 13.27 1.00
CA ARG A 37 13.02 14.74 1.13
C ARG A 37 11.75 15.40 0.61
N HIS A 38 11.03 14.70 -0.25
CA HIS A 38 9.84 15.20 -0.93
C HIS A 38 8.54 14.68 -0.32
N CYS A 39 8.64 13.76 0.67
CA CYS A 39 7.48 13.07 1.22
C CYS A 39 7.23 13.47 2.67
N ASP A 40 5.94 13.62 3.00
CA ASP A 40 5.47 13.86 4.37
C ASP A 40 5.37 12.57 5.17
N TYR A 41 5.05 11.44 4.50
CA TYR A 41 4.88 10.14 5.13
C TYR A 41 5.64 9.05 4.38
N TRP A 42 6.30 8.17 5.15
CA TRP A 42 6.95 6.97 4.59
C TRP A 42 7.04 5.86 5.63
N ILE A 43 7.43 4.65 5.16
CA ILE A 43 7.77 3.53 6.03
C ILE A 43 9.28 3.38 6.05
N ASN A 44 9.88 3.35 7.24
CA ASN A 44 11.32 3.15 7.38
C ASN A 44 11.70 1.65 7.39
N ASN A 45 13.01 1.37 7.40
CA ASN A 45 13.53 -0.01 7.40
C ASN A 45 13.18 -0.81 8.67
N GLU A 46 12.78 -0.14 9.75
CA GLU A 46 12.32 -0.76 11.01
C GLU A 46 10.80 -0.96 11.03
N ASN A 47 10.11 -0.81 9.89
CA ASN A 47 8.65 -0.86 9.75
C ASN A 47 7.88 0.19 10.58
N PHE A 48 8.46 1.34 10.88
CA PHE A 48 7.71 2.47 11.44
C PHE A 48 7.12 3.34 10.34
N ILE A 49 5.88 3.76 10.52
CA ILE A 49 5.34 4.91 9.78
C ILE A 49 5.99 6.17 10.34
N ILE A 50 6.53 6.96 9.45
CA ILE A 50 7.15 8.26 9.74
C ILE A 50 6.28 9.36 9.18
N GLU A 51 5.97 10.36 10.00
CA GLU A 51 5.31 11.61 9.62
C GLU A 51 6.30 12.75 9.80
N ARG A 52 6.71 13.42 8.72
CA ARG A 52 7.61 14.60 8.78
C ARG A 52 8.78 14.42 9.75
N ARG A 53 9.46 13.24 9.65
CA ARG A 53 10.61 12.83 10.49
C ARG A 53 10.26 12.35 11.92
N LYS A 54 9.00 12.32 12.32
CA LYS A 54 8.56 11.76 13.61
C LYS A 54 8.07 10.33 13.42
N LYS A 55 8.51 9.40 14.27
CA LYS A 55 7.96 8.04 14.32
C LYS A 55 6.53 8.11 14.86
N LEU A 56 5.56 7.54 14.14
CA LEU A 56 4.18 7.40 14.63
C LEU A 56 4.01 6.07 15.36
N PHE A 57 3.98 4.97 14.63
CA PHE A 57 3.85 3.63 15.20
C PHE A 57 4.48 2.57 14.28
N ASN A 58 4.73 1.39 14.86
CA ASN A 58 5.35 0.28 14.16
C ASN A 58 4.30 -0.61 13.51
N LEU A 59 4.57 -1.14 12.32
CA LEU A 59 3.68 -1.98 11.52
C LEU A 59 3.91 -3.49 11.69
N ASN A 60 4.82 -3.92 12.59
CA ASN A 60 5.17 -5.34 12.73
C ASN A 60 3.98 -6.23 13.13
N HIS A 61 2.97 -5.66 13.76
CA HIS A 61 1.73 -6.35 14.14
C HIS A 61 0.67 -6.38 13.02
N PHE A 62 0.90 -5.65 11.93
CA PHE A 62 -0.04 -5.56 10.82
C PHE A 62 0.41 -6.47 9.68
N LYS A 63 -0.38 -7.50 9.38
CA LYS A 63 -0.11 -8.43 8.28
C LYS A 63 -0.48 -7.80 6.93
N LEU A 64 0.33 -6.88 6.45
CA LEU A 64 0.17 -6.29 5.13
C LEU A 64 1.00 -7.08 4.11
N LYS A 65 0.33 -7.78 3.20
CA LYS A 65 1.00 -8.43 2.06
C LYS A 65 1.07 -7.45 0.88
N GLY A 66 2.30 -7.23 0.40
CA GLY A 66 2.57 -6.46 -0.81
C GLY A 66 2.70 -4.95 -0.63
N ASN A 67 3.55 -4.35 -1.48
CA ASN A 67 3.89 -2.93 -1.43
C ASN A 67 2.67 -2.02 -1.70
N HIS A 68 1.73 -2.45 -2.55
CA HIS A 68 0.51 -1.71 -2.83
C HIS A 68 -0.38 -1.54 -1.57
N ASN A 69 -0.42 -2.53 -0.68
CA ASN A 69 -1.14 -2.41 0.59
C ASN A 69 -0.44 -1.45 1.56
N ALA A 70 0.89 -1.41 1.55
CA ALA A 70 1.64 -0.41 2.30
C ALA A 70 1.39 1.01 1.79
N GLN A 71 1.31 1.21 0.46
CA GLN A 71 0.93 2.49 -0.15
C GLN A 71 -0.49 2.92 0.26
N ASN A 72 -1.47 2.00 0.15
CA ASN A 72 -2.85 2.26 0.56
C ASN A 72 -2.94 2.63 2.05
N LEU A 73 -2.17 1.95 2.91
CA LEU A 73 -2.12 2.28 4.33
C LEU A 73 -1.55 3.67 4.56
N LEU A 74 -0.44 4.04 3.92
CA LEU A 74 0.14 5.37 4.06
C LEU A 74 -0.83 6.47 3.61
N LEU A 75 -1.56 6.26 2.50
CA LEU A 75 -2.59 7.19 2.04
C LEU A 75 -3.71 7.34 3.08
N ALA A 76 -4.18 6.23 3.66
CA ALA A 76 -5.20 6.23 4.71
C ALA A 76 -4.72 6.92 6.00
N VAL A 77 -3.49 6.63 6.44
CA VAL A 77 -2.88 7.27 7.61
C VAL A 77 -2.73 8.77 7.38
N ALA A 78 -2.20 9.20 6.24
CA ALA A 78 -2.06 10.62 5.92
C ALA A 78 -3.41 11.36 5.91
N ALA A 79 -4.47 10.72 5.38
CA ALA A 79 -5.82 11.26 5.41
C ALA A 79 -6.36 11.37 6.85
N ALA A 80 -6.23 10.30 7.65
CA ALA A 80 -6.68 10.25 9.04
C ALA A 80 -5.96 11.31 9.89
N ARG A 81 -4.65 11.45 9.73
CA ARG A 81 -3.86 12.50 10.40
C ARG A 81 -4.30 13.90 9.99
N LYS A 82 -4.61 14.09 8.71
CA LYS A 82 -5.06 15.39 8.20
C LYS A 82 -6.41 15.84 8.76
N ILE A 83 -7.29 14.89 9.05
CA ILE A 83 -8.59 15.18 9.70
C ILE A 83 -8.52 15.19 11.23
N GLY A 84 -7.33 15.01 11.82
CA GLY A 84 -7.07 15.25 13.23
C GLY A 84 -6.99 14.02 14.13
N LEU A 85 -7.05 12.77 13.57
CA LEU A 85 -6.88 11.57 14.39
C LEU A 85 -5.44 11.48 14.94
N SER A 86 -5.32 11.08 16.20
CA SER A 86 -4.02 10.79 16.82
C SER A 86 -3.37 9.51 16.25
N PRO A 87 -2.06 9.34 16.38
CA PRO A 87 -1.40 8.09 16.00
C PRO A 87 -1.96 6.87 16.73
N GLU A 88 -2.35 7.02 17.99
CA GLU A 88 -2.93 5.98 18.85
C GLU A 88 -4.29 5.52 18.32
N GLU A 89 -5.20 6.46 18.03
CA GLU A 89 -6.52 6.14 17.45
C GLU A 89 -6.40 5.41 16.11
N ILE A 90 -5.44 5.83 15.26
CA ILE A 90 -5.18 5.17 13.98
C ILE A 90 -4.65 3.75 14.22
N LYS A 91 -3.66 3.58 15.10
CA LYS A 91 -3.08 2.28 15.44
C LYS A 91 -4.13 1.32 15.97
N ASP A 92 -5.00 1.77 16.87
CA ASP A 92 -6.07 0.96 17.46
C ASP A 92 -7.10 0.54 16.40
N SER A 93 -7.48 1.45 15.51
CA SER A 93 -8.36 1.14 14.38
C SER A 93 -7.74 0.10 13.43
N LEU A 94 -6.44 0.18 13.17
CA LEU A 94 -5.73 -0.80 12.36
C LEU A 94 -5.63 -2.17 13.02
N SER A 95 -5.58 -2.25 14.34
CA SER A 95 -5.56 -3.52 15.08
C SER A 95 -6.84 -4.34 14.88
N SER A 96 -7.96 -3.68 14.65
CA SER A 96 -9.25 -4.30 14.33
C SER A 96 -9.47 -4.57 12.83
N TYR A 97 -8.55 -4.09 11.97
CA TYR A 97 -8.68 -4.24 10.53
C TYR A 97 -8.58 -5.70 10.10
N LYS A 98 -9.60 -6.16 9.38
CA LYS A 98 -9.60 -7.46 8.70
C LYS A 98 -9.39 -7.25 7.21
N GLN A 99 -8.49 -8.02 6.64
CA GLN A 99 -8.27 -8.02 5.20
C GLN A 99 -9.58 -8.32 4.46
N LEU A 100 -9.85 -7.56 3.41
CA LEU A 100 -11.04 -7.80 2.59
C LEU A 100 -10.95 -9.17 1.92
N PRO A 101 -12.06 -9.92 1.85
CA PRO A 101 -12.11 -11.19 1.13
C PRO A 101 -11.60 -11.04 -0.31
N HIS A 102 -10.93 -12.08 -0.81
CA HIS A 102 -10.45 -12.17 -2.19
C HIS A 102 -9.36 -11.15 -2.58
N ARG A 103 -8.63 -10.59 -1.60
CA ARG A 103 -7.46 -9.72 -1.82
C ARG A 103 -6.24 -10.33 -1.14
N LEU A 104 -5.45 -11.14 -1.87
CA LEU A 104 -4.32 -11.89 -1.33
C LEU A 104 -4.71 -12.69 -0.08
N GLU A 105 -5.94 -13.16 -0.04
CA GLU A 105 -6.52 -13.89 1.07
C GLU A 105 -5.94 -15.29 1.14
N THR A 106 -5.27 -15.65 2.23
CA THR A 106 -4.84 -17.02 2.47
C THR A 106 -6.04 -17.86 2.87
N ILE A 107 -6.53 -18.72 1.95
CA ILE A 107 -7.69 -19.60 2.18
C ILE A 107 -7.29 -20.96 2.74
N HIS A 108 -6.04 -21.36 2.55
CA HIS A 108 -5.47 -22.56 3.14
C HIS A 108 -3.98 -22.38 3.37
N GLN A 109 -3.47 -22.89 4.49
CA GLN A 109 -2.04 -22.91 4.76
C GLN A 109 -1.67 -24.10 5.64
N ASN A 110 -0.65 -24.85 5.21
CA ASN A 110 0.04 -25.86 6.03
C ASN A 110 1.55 -25.83 5.71
N ASN A 111 2.31 -26.78 6.26
CA ASN A 111 3.78 -26.82 6.09
C ASN A 111 4.26 -27.05 4.63
N LYS A 112 3.37 -27.49 3.72
CA LYS A 112 3.71 -27.84 2.34
C LYS A 112 3.03 -26.95 1.30
N LEU A 113 1.92 -26.32 1.64
CA LEU A 113 1.07 -25.62 0.69
C LEU A 113 0.42 -24.39 1.33
N GLU A 114 0.50 -23.27 0.63
CA GLU A 114 -0.30 -22.07 0.88
C GLU A 114 -1.18 -21.83 -0.36
N ILE A 115 -2.49 -21.68 -0.16
CA ILE A 115 -3.44 -21.31 -1.22
C ILE A 115 -3.92 -19.89 -0.96
N ILE A 116 -3.71 -19.01 -1.95
CA ILE A 116 -4.03 -17.59 -1.86
C ILE A 116 -5.09 -17.26 -2.91
N ASN A 117 -6.17 -16.62 -2.47
CA ASN A 117 -7.23 -16.11 -3.33
C ASN A 117 -7.04 -14.60 -3.55
N ASP A 118 -6.80 -14.20 -4.80
CA ASP A 118 -6.67 -12.80 -5.22
C ASP A 118 -7.63 -12.47 -6.38
N SER A 119 -8.81 -13.07 -6.38
CA SER A 119 -9.81 -12.89 -7.46
C SER A 119 -10.34 -11.45 -7.60
N LYS A 120 -10.04 -10.55 -6.67
CA LYS A 120 -10.26 -9.09 -6.81
C LYS A 120 -9.22 -8.40 -7.67
N ALA A 121 -8.10 -9.03 -8.03
CA ALA A 121 -7.16 -8.53 -9.02
C ALA A 121 -7.77 -8.69 -10.42
N THR A 122 -8.51 -7.68 -10.88
CA THR A 122 -9.31 -7.73 -12.13
C THR A 122 -8.63 -7.08 -13.32
N ASN A 123 -7.35 -6.74 -13.23
CA ASN A 123 -6.52 -6.23 -14.32
C ASN A 123 -5.07 -6.74 -14.18
N PHE A 124 -4.28 -6.60 -15.24
CA PHE A 124 -2.89 -7.09 -15.27
C PHE A 124 -2.01 -6.49 -14.18
N ASP A 125 -2.08 -5.18 -13.96
CA ASP A 125 -1.24 -4.49 -12.98
C ASP A 125 -1.52 -5.00 -11.55
N SER A 126 -2.78 -5.20 -11.20
CA SER A 126 -3.15 -5.74 -9.89
C SER A 126 -2.73 -7.21 -9.75
N SER A 127 -2.85 -8.01 -10.81
CA SER A 127 -2.42 -9.42 -10.80
C SER A 127 -0.90 -9.52 -10.64
N ILE A 128 -0.14 -8.72 -11.39
CA ILE A 128 1.33 -8.66 -11.27
C ILE A 128 1.74 -8.21 -9.85
N ALA A 129 1.07 -7.19 -9.31
CA ALA A 129 1.33 -6.73 -7.95
C ALA A 129 1.04 -7.82 -6.90
N GLY A 130 -0.04 -8.58 -7.09
CA GLY A 130 -0.40 -9.73 -6.26
C GLY A 130 0.65 -10.82 -6.31
N ILE A 131 1.07 -11.23 -7.50
CA ILE A 131 2.11 -12.26 -7.71
C ILE A 131 3.43 -11.83 -7.05
N ASN A 132 3.86 -10.59 -7.26
CA ASN A 132 5.10 -10.06 -6.68
C ASN A 132 5.05 -9.92 -5.14
N ALA A 133 3.87 -9.94 -4.54
CA ALA A 133 3.71 -9.91 -3.09
C ALA A 133 3.87 -11.30 -2.44
N ILE A 134 3.89 -12.38 -3.23
CA ILE A 134 4.03 -13.76 -2.77
C ILE A 134 5.51 -14.14 -2.80
N LYS A 135 5.99 -14.75 -1.71
CA LYS A 135 7.37 -15.25 -1.65
C LYS A 135 7.48 -16.59 -2.35
N GLY A 136 8.58 -16.81 -3.07
CA GLY A 136 8.88 -18.07 -3.76
C GLY A 136 8.34 -18.11 -5.19
N ASN A 137 8.10 -19.31 -5.72
CA ASN A 137 7.63 -19.54 -7.08
C ASN A 137 6.18 -20.03 -7.05
N PRO A 138 5.17 -19.15 -7.10
CA PRO A 138 3.78 -19.56 -7.05
C PRO A 138 3.34 -20.25 -8.34
N ILE A 139 2.44 -21.24 -8.21
CA ILE A 139 1.64 -21.75 -9.32
C ILE A 139 0.42 -20.85 -9.44
N ILE A 140 0.21 -20.27 -10.63
CA ILE A 140 -0.85 -19.31 -10.88
C ILE A 140 -2.00 -20.01 -11.61
N ILE A 141 -3.21 -19.91 -11.03
CA ILE A 141 -4.46 -20.29 -11.68
C ILE A 141 -5.17 -18.99 -12.03
N SER A 142 -5.30 -18.70 -13.33
CA SER A 142 -5.88 -17.45 -13.81
C SER A 142 -6.89 -17.72 -14.92
N GLY A 143 -7.91 -16.85 -15.01
CA GLY A 143 -8.92 -16.92 -16.06
C GLY A 143 -9.94 -15.78 -15.91
N GLY A 144 -10.77 -15.59 -16.94
CA GLY A 144 -11.80 -14.57 -16.94
C GLY A 144 -12.01 -13.95 -18.34
N ARG A 145 -12.98 -13.05 -18.45
CA ARG A 145 -13.17 -12.25 -19.67
C ARG A 145 -12.16 -11.11 -19.72
N LEU A 146 -11.50 -10.93 -20.85
CA LEU A 146 -10.73 -9.73 -21.12
C LEU A 146 -11.61 -8.49 -21.03
N LYS A 147 -11.29 -7.59 -20.13
CA LYS A 147 -11.77 -6.21 -20.20
C LYS A 147 -10.92 -5.52 -21.25
N SER A 148 -11.54 -4.76 -22.15
CA SER A 148 -10.90 -4.04 -23.26
C SER A 148 -9.46 -3.57 -22.95
N GLY A 149 -8.47 -4.16 -23.62
CA GLY A 149 -7.05 -3.90 -23.44
C GLY A 149 -6.25 -5.06 -24.05
N ASN A 150 -5.25 -4.75 -24.86
CA ASN A 150 -4.45 -5.75 -25.54
C ASN A 150 -3.70 -6.62 -24.52
N ALA A 151 -3.94 -7.91 -24.59
CA ALA A 151 -3.11 -8.95 -23.97
C ALA A 151 -1.95 -9.27 -24.93
N ASN A 152 -1.05 -8.31 -25.16
CA ASN A 152 0.21 -8.51 -25.87
C ASN A 152 1.37 -8.35 -24.91
#